data_324534c60a8f61fccb1c3c5206f616a7
#
_entry.id   324534c60a8f61fccb1c3c5206f616a7
#
_cell.length_a   1.000
_cell.length_b   1.000
_cell.length_c   1.000
_cell.angle_alpha   90.00
_cell.angle_beta   90.00
_cell.angle_gamma   90.00
#
_symmetry.space_group_name_H-M   'P 1'
#
loop_
_entity.id
_entity.type
_entity.pdbx_description
1 polymer ?
#
loop_
_entity_poly.entity_id
_entity_poly.type
_entity_poly.pdbx_seq_one_letter_code
_entity_poly.pdbx_strand_id
1 'polypeptide(L)'
;MKDLLEISCGLDVHKDKIVACILSGPIGKTTVSEIREFTTLIPDMAALRDWIVSCNCHHVAMESTGIYWQPIYEILEDAYSGDITLLVVNARHMKNVPGKKTDMRDSEWIATLLRAGLLNGSFIPDKQIREFRYLNRYRKSIIRDITSQKNRVEKFLQSSGFRLSTFISDIFGASGRNIICHLIQHGCIDRESLDSCLKTKTRNHINEILVAVNGTLSQIQQDFLEMLMDHYDSLKSHLAEIETALEEAMAPFSLHIEQLTSIYGINTTASCAIIAEIGTDMSYFKTAEHLSLIHISEPTRRTPI
;
A
#
# COMPACT_ATOMS: atom_id res chain seq x y z
N MET A 1 31.35 -15.42 -16.11
CA MET A 1 31.14 -14.59 -14.90
C MET A 1 32.13 -15.07 -13.83
N LYS A 2 32.58 -14.18 -12.94
CA LYS A 2 33.46 -14.56 -11.84
C LYS A 2 32.57 -14.83 -10.62
N ASP A 3 32.65 -16.06 -10.07
CA ASP A 3 31.87 -16.41 -8.87
C ASP A 3 32.42 -15.70 -7.64
N LEU A 4 31.51 -15.26 -6.76
CA LEU A 4 31.82 -14.63 -5.48
C LEU A 4 31.32 -15.46 -4.28
N LEU A 5 30.34 -16.35 -4.52
CA LEU A 5 29.72 -17.18 -3.49
C LEU A 5 29.92 -18.67 -3.80
N GLU A 6 30.06 -19.49 -2.77
CA GLU A 6 30.13 -20.94 -2.91
C GLU A 6 28.75 -21.58 -3.02
N ILE A 7 27.76 -21.03 -2.30
CA ILE A 7 26.37 -21.49 -2.30
C ILE A 7 25.46 -20.31 -2.56
N SER A 8 24.52 -20.46 -3.47
CA SER A 8 23.49 -19.45 -3.79
C SER A 8 22.19 -20.13 -4.19
N CYS A 9 21.07 -19.51 -3.81
CA CYS A 9 19.73 -19.98 -4.15
C CYS A 9 19.00 -18.93 -5.00
N GLY A 10 18.40 -19.36 -6.10
CA GLY A 10 17.50 -18.54 -6.91
C GLY A 10 16.09 -19.09 -6.87
N LEU A 11 15.12 -18.20 -6.63
CA LEU A 11 13.71 -18.54 -6.58
C LEU A 11 12.95 -17.82 -7.69
N ASP A 12 12.31 -18.60 -8.55
CA ASP A 12 11.33 -18.11 -9.52
C ASP A 12 9.93 -18.33 -8.92
N VAL A 13 9.29 -17.22 -8.53
CA VAL A 13 8.07 -17.23 -7.71
C VAL A 13 6.87 -16.84 -8.56
N HIS A 14 5.92 -17.77 -8.68
CA HIS A 14 4.61 -17.56 -9.31
C HIS A 14 3.48 -17.63 -8.27
N LYS A 15 2.25 -17.41 -8.73
CA LYS A 15 1.06 -17.44 -7.89
C LYS A 15 0.88 -18.79 -7.15
N ASP A 16 1.04 -19.89 -7.86
CA ASP A 16 0.72 -21.22 -7.34
C ASP A 16 1.95 -22.15 -7.24
N LYS A 17 3.12 -21.67 -7.69
CA LYS A 17 4.33 -22.49 -7.85
C LYS A 17 5.59 -21.67 -7.56
N ILE A 18 6.56 -22.33 -6.95
CA ILE A 18 7.91 -21.84 -6.73
C ILE A 18 8.88 -22.83 -7.36
N VAL A 19 9.73 -22.36 -8.25
CA VAL A 19 10.86 -23.13 -8.75
C VAL A 19 12.12 -22.61 -8.07
N ALA A 20 12.77 -23.46 -7.30
CA ALA A 20 13.97 -23.12 -6.54
C ALA A 20 15.19 -23.84 -7.11
N CYS A 21 16.29 -23.14 -7.26
CA CYS A 21 17.57 -23.69 -7.69
C CYS A 21 18.66 -23.33 -6.67
N ILE A 22 19.34 -24.33 -6.13
CA ILE A 22 20.57 -24.13 -5.34
C ILE A 22 21.78 -24.50 -6.21
N LEU A 23 22.68 -23.54 -6.34
CA LEU A 23 24.01 -23.77 -6.93
C LEU A 23 25.02 -23.88 -5.80
N SER A 24 25.80 -24.97 -5.80
CA SER A 24 26.84 -25.25 -4.81
C SER A 24 28.15 -25.68 -5.45
N GLY A 25 29.27 -25.32 -4.83
CA GLY A 25 30.60 -25.70 -5.26
C GLY A 25 31.64 -24.62 -5.03
N PRO A 26 32.94 -24.99 -5.06
CA PRO A 26 34.02 -24.03 -4.84
C PRO A 26 34.04 -22.91 -5.89
N ILE A 27 34.50 -21.73 -5.50
CA ILE A 27 34.62 -20.56 -6.39
C ILE A 27 35.56 -20.91 -7.57
N GLY A 28 35.08 -20.63 -8.79
CA GLY A 28 35.85 -20.83 -10.02
C GLY A 28 35.99 -22.30 -10.48
N LYS A 29 35.24 -23.24 -9.89
CA LYS A 29 35.14 -24.62 -10.32
C LYS A 29 33.72 -24.94 -10.80
N THR A 30 33.54 -26.16 -11.33
CA THR A 30 32.23 -26.67 -11.77
C THR A 30 31.25 -26.66 -10.58
N THR A 31 30.09 -26.09 -10.79
CA THR A 31 28.99 -26.03 -9.81
C THR A 31 28.05 -27.22 -9.98
N VAL A 32 27.49 -27.67 -8.86
CA VAL A 32 26.37 -28.59 -8.83
C VAL A 32 25.09 -27.78 -8.74
N SER A 33 24.13 -28.05 -9.61
CA SER A 33 22.81 -27.43 -9.65
C SER A 33 21.77 -28.43 -9.14
N GLU A 34 21.03 -28.07 -8.13
CA GLU A 34 19.90 -28.84 -7.63
C GLU A 34 18.64 -27.99 -7.75
N ILE A 35 17.62 -28.50 -8.49
CA ILE A 35 16.36 -27.78 -8.74
C ILE A 35 15.23 -28.57 -8.11
N ARG A 36 14.40 -27.87 -7.35
CA ARG A 36 13.16 -28.40 -6.76
C ARG A 36 11.98 -27.49 -7.06
N GLU A 37 10.79 -28.10 -7.08
CA GLU A 37 9.54 -27.39 -7.27
C GLU A 37 8.69 -27.52 -6.00
N PHE A 38 8.08 -26.40 -5.59
CA PHE A 38 7.20 -26.31 -4.43
C PHE A 38 5.93 -25.57 -4.82
N THR A 39 4.86 -25.80 -4.08
CA THR A 39 3.68 -24.94 -4.15
C THR A 39 3.83 -23.70 -3.25
N THR A 40 2.93 -22.74 -3.40
CA THR A 40 2.89 -21.54 -2.54
C THR A 40 2.07 -21.76 -1.26
N LEU A 41 1.77 -23.01 -0.92
CA LEU A 41 1.10 -23.37 0.33
C LEU A 41 2.11 -23.35 1.48
N ILE A 42 1.64 -22.97 2.68
CA ILE A 42 2.49 -22.84 3.87
C ILE A 42 3.35 -24.08 4.15
N PRO A 43 2.84 -25.33 4.09
CA PRO A 43 3.66 -26.54 4.33
C PRO A 43 4.79 -26.68 3.33
N ASP A 44 4.56 -26.39 2.05
CA ASP A 44 5.55 -26.49 0.99
C ASP A 44 6.59 -25.36 1.07
N MET A 45 6.16 -24.15 1.44
CA MET A 45 7.09 -23.05 1.72
C MET A 45 7.97 -23.36 2.95
N ALA A 46 7.44 -24.02 3.96
CA ALA A 46 8.22 -24.51 5.09
C ALA A 46 9.23 -25.58 4.65
N ALA A 47 8.83 -26.51 3.78
CA ALA A 47 9.72 -27.51 3.22
C ALA A 47 10.84 -26.88 2.35
N LEU A 48 10.52 -25.83 1.57
CA LEU A 48 11.50 -25.03 0.83
C LEU A 48 12.52 -24.39 1.78
N ARG A 49 12.05 -23.74 2.85
CA ARG A 49 12.92 -23.17 3.89
C ARG A 49 13.85 -24.23 4.49
N ASP A 50 13.29 -25.37 4.91
CA ASP A 50 14.06 -26.44 5.55
C ASP A 50 15.12 -27.03 4.59
N TRP A 51 14.80 -27.12 3.31
CA TRP A 51 15.77 -27.52 2.30
C TRP A 51 16.89 -26.48 2.14
N ILE A 52 16.58 -25.19 2.04
CA ILE A 52 17.59 -24.12 1.92
C ILE A 52 18.51 -24.12 3.17
N VAL A 53 17.93 -24.25 4.37
CA VAL A 53 18.68 -24.35 5.63
C VAL A 53 19.58 -25.58 5.64
N SER A 54 19.07 -26.76 5.25
CA SER A 54 19.85 -28.02 5.21
C SER A 54 21.05 -27.97 4.27
N CYS A 55 20.97 -27.12 3.23
CA CYS A 55 22.06 -26.86 2.30
C CYS A 55 23.04 -25.79 2.79
N ASN A 56 22.85 -25.24 4.00
CA ASN A 56 23.65 -24.12 4.55
C ASN A 56 23.72 -22.93 3.60
N CYS A 57 22.60 -22.58 2.94
CA CYS A 57 22.53 -21.53 1.93
C CYS A 57 22.09 -20.21 2.56
N HIS A 58 23.05 -19.29 2.77
CA HIS A 58 22.82 -17.97 3.37
C HIS A 58 22.58 -16.86 2.33
N HIS A 59 22.53 -17.18 1.04
CA HIS A 59 22.32 -16.19 -0.01
C HIS A 59 21.18 -16.64 -0.92
N VAL A 60 20.06 -15.92 -0.87
CA VAL A 60 18.85 -16.23 -1.64
C VAL A 60 18.41 -15.00 -2.42
N ALA A 61 18.10 -15.17 -3.70
CA ALA A 61 17.49 -14.14 -4.51
C ALA A 61 16.17 -14.63 -5.09
N MET A 62 15.18 -13.74 -5.17
CA MET A 62 13.88 -14.02 -5.74
C MET A 62 13.39 -12.89 -6.62
N GLU A 63 12.60 -13.20 -7.64
CA GLU A 63 12.00 -12.21 -8.50
C GLU A 63 10.81 -11.52 -7.81
N SER A 64 10.71 -10.19 -7.92
CA SER A 64 9.63 -9.38 -7.35
C SER A 64 8.35 -9.45 -8.20
N THR A 65 7.85 -10.66 -8.52
CA THR A 65 6.60 -10.80 -9.28
C THR A 65 5.40 -10.61 -8.36
N GLY A 66 4.72 -9.47 -8.50
CA GLY A 66 3.55 -9.13 -7.70
C GLY A 66 3.84 -9.11 -6.19
N ILE A 67 3.01 -9.81 -5.42
CA ILE A 67 3.10 -9.93 -3.96
C ILE A 67 3.56 -11.33 -3.50
N TYR A 68 3.74 -12.26 -4.43
CA TYR A 68 3.92 -13.70 -4.12
C TYR A 68 5.24 -14.02 -3.43
N TRP A 69 6.24 -13.15 -3.57
CA TRP A 69 7.54 -13.29 -2.90
C TRP A 69 7.47 -13.02 -1.38
N GLN A 70 6.49 -12.23 -0.90
CA GLN A 70 6.44 -11.76 0.49
C GLN A 70 6.36 -12.89 1.52
N PRO A 71 5.47 -13.90 1.41
CA PRO A 71 5.41 -14.98 2.40
C PRO A 71 6.69 -15.81 2.46
N ILE A 72 7.36 -15.99 1.31
CA ILE A 72 8.61 -16.73 1.24
C ILE A 72 9.74 -15.94 1.90
N TYR A 73 9.79 -14.64 1.65
CA TYR A 73 10.75 -13.74 2.27
C TYR A 73 10.64 -13.77 3.80
N GLU A 74 9.42 -13.68 4.35
CA GLU A 74 9.17 -13.70 5.80
C GLU A 74 9.57 -15.03 6.43
N ILE A 75 9.23 -16.16 5.82
CA ILE A 75 9.58 -17.49 6.32
C ILE A 75 11.10 -17.68 6.35
N LEU A 76 11.82 -17.17 5.35
CA LEU A 76 13.28 -17.28 5.28
C LEU A 76 13.95 -16.30 6.26
N GLU A 77 13.45 -15.06 6.36
CA GLU A 77 13.95 -14.06 7.31
C GLU A 77 13.84 -14.57 8.75
N ASP A 78 12.68 -15.12 9.15
CA ASP A 78 12.44 -15.67 10.47
C ASP A 78 13.34 -16.90 10.78
N ALA A 79 13.63 -17.75 9.79
CA ALA A 79 14.42 -18.96 9.99
C ALA A 79 15.90 -18.71 10.30
N TYR A 80 16.46 -17.65 9.75
CA TYR A 80 17.88 -17.32 9.88
C TYR A 80 18.18 -16.23 10.90
N SER A 81 17.16 -15.67 11.57
CA SER A 81 17.32 -14.61 12.57
C SER A 81 18.23 -13.44 12.11
N GLY A 82 18.17 -13.11 10.81
CA GLY A 82 18.96 -12.05 10.19
C GLY A 82 20.30 -12.47 9.59
N ASP A 83 20.76 -13.72 9.79
CA ASP A 83 22.00 -14.22 9.19
C ASP A 83 21.78 -14.81 7.76
N ILE A 84 21.03 -14.08 6.95
CA ILE A 84 20.76 -14.42 5.55
C ILE A 84 20.75 -13.15 4.68
N THR A 85 21.31 -13.26 3.49
CA THR A 85 21.18 -12.25 2.45
C THR A 85 19.99 -12.60 1.57
N LEU A 86 18.86 -11.90 1.75
CA LEU A 86 17.66 -12.03 0.93
C LEU A 86 17.56 -10.89 -0.06
N LEU A 87 17.64 -11.17 -1.35
CA LEU A 87 17.47 -10.18 -2.41
C LEU A 87 16.17 -10.39 -3.15
N VAL A 88 15.31 -9.36 -3.12
CA VAL A 88 14.13 -9.29 -4.00
C VAL A 88 14.50 -8.44 -5.20
N VAL A 89 14.51 -9.02 -6.37
CA VAL A 89 15.08 -8.41 -7.59
C VAL A 89 13.99 -8.12 -8.61
N ASN A 90 14.04 -6.93 -9.20
CA ASN A 90 13.11 -6.57 -10.26
C ASN A 90 13.46 -7.29 -11.57
N ALA A 91 12.47 -7.93 -12.21
CA ALA A 91 12.59 -8.63 -13.49
C ALA A 91 13.26 -7.79 -14.59
N ARG A 92 13.03 -6.46 -14.60
CA ARG A 92 13.66 -5.57 -15.60
C ARG A 92 15.17 -5.48 -15.42
N HIS A 93 15.66 -5.48 -14.19
CA HIS A 93 17.10 -5.47 -13.92
C HIS A 93 17.77 -6.75 -14.39
N MET A 94 17.15 -7.90 -14.15
CA MET A 94 17.67 -9.19 -14.59
C MET A 94 17.75 -9.35 -16.11
N LYS A 95 16.79 -8.78 -16.85
CA LYS A 95 16.78 -8.79 -18.32
C LYS A 95 17.89 -7.94 -18.95
N ASN A 96 18.38 -6.94 -18.22
CA ASN A 96 19.42 -6.03 -18.69
C ASN A 96 20.84 -6.51 -18.39
N VAL A 97 21.00 -7.62 -17.65
CA VAL A 97 22.33 -8.19 -17.38
C VAL A 97 22.84 -8.92 -18.62
N PRO A 98 24.01 -8.55 -19.18
CA PRO A 98 24.57 -9.23 -20.35
C PRO A 98 24.90 -10.69 -20.02
N GLY A 99 24.33 -11.59 -20.75
CA GLY A 99 24.57 -13.03 -20.61
C GLY A 99 23.61 -13.82 -21.49
N LYS A 100 24.03 -14.95 -22.04
CA LYS A 100 23.14 -15.81 -22.81
C LYS A 100 22.21 -16.53 -21.83
N LYS A 101 20.94 -16.16 -21.80
CA LYS A 101 19.85 -16.97 -21.27
C LYS A 101 19.56 -18.06 -22.32
N THR A 102 20.40 -19.08 -22.35
CA THR A 102 20.17 -20.29 -23.19
C THR A 102 19.54 -21.32 -22.27
N ASP A 103 18.42 -21.91 -22.59
CA ASP A 103 17.75 -23.07 -22.01
C ASP A 103 17.81 -23.28 -20.48
N MET A 104 18.35 -22.31 -19.72
CA MET A 104 18.40 -22.32 -18.27
C MET A 104 17.02 -21.93 -17.72
N ARG A 105 16.59 -22.63 -16.66
CA ARG A 105 15.39 -22.25 -15.90
C ARG A 105 15.61 -20.89 -15.23
N ASP A 106 14.57 -20.10 -15.09
CA ASP A 106 14.67 -18.74 -14.54
C ASP A 106 15.28 -18.73 -13.13
N SER A 107 14.94 -19.73 -12.28
CA SER A 107 15.54 -19.91 -10.95
C SER A 107 17.05 -20.17 -10.98
N GLU A 108 17.55 -20.97 -11.93
CA GLU A 108 18.97 -21.23 -12.10
C GLU A 108 19.73 -20.00 -12.58
N TRP A 109 19.11 -19.22 -13.46
CA TRP A 109 19.65 -17.93 -13.89
C TRP A 109 19.75 -16.93 -12.74
N ILE A 110 18.71 -16.82 -11.89
CA ILE A 110 18.71 -15.98 -10.69
C ILE A 110 19.86 -16.41 -9.75
N ALA A 111 19.98 -17.72 -9.47
CA ALA A 111 21.05 -18.26 -8.64
C ALA A 111 22.45 -17.95 -9.21
N THR A 112 22.63 -18.06 -10.54
CA THR A 112 23.90 -17.76 -11.23
C THR A 112 24.27 -16.29 -11.11
N LEU A 113 23.30 -15.38 -11.33
CA LEU A 113 23.53 -13.93 -11.18
C LEU A 113 23.85 -13.55 -9.74
N LEU A 114 23.15 -14.16 -8.77
CA LEU A 114 23.42 -13.95 -7.34
C LEU A 114 24.83 -14.41 -7.00
N ARG A 115 25.22 -15.61 -7.43
CA ARG A 115 26.55 -16.19 -7.24
C ARG A 115 27.67 -15.29 -7.77
N ALA A 116 27.42 -14.62 -8.88
CA ALA A 116 28.36 -13.70 -9.51
C ALA A 116 28.31 -12.27 -8.93
N GLY A 117 27.44 -11.99 -7.96
CA GLY A 117 27.28 -10.65 -7.36
C GLY A 117 26.72 -9.61 -8.33
N LEU A 118 25.94 -10.01 -9.32
CA LEU A 118 25.40 -9.14 -10.37
C LEU A 118 23.96 -8.69 -10.09
N LEU A 119 23.37 -9.09 -8.97
CA LEU A 119 22.04 -8.71 -8.58
C LEU A 119 22.05 -7.53 -7.60
N ASN A 120 21.21 -6.55 -7.88
CA ASN A 120 20.88 -5.48 -6.95
C ASN A 120 19.48 -5.73 -6.41
N GLY A 121 19.37 -5.94 -5.09
CA GLY A 121 18.08 -6.10 -4.40
C GLY A 121 17.30 -4.81 -4.32
N SER A 122 15.97 -4.93 -4.34
CA SER A 122 15.08 -3.86 -3.93
C SER A 122 15.17 -3.65 -2.44
N PHE A 123 14.96 -2.42 -1.97
CA PHE A 123 14.88 -2.14 -0.55
C PHE A 123 13.63 -2.77 0.08
N ILE A 124 13.82 -3.66 1.03
CA ILE A 124 12.76 -4.27 1.84
C ILE A 124 13.00 -3.82 3.28
N PRO A 125 12.11 -3.03 3.87
CA PRO A 125 12.25 -2.60 5.26
C PRO A 125 11.99 -3.74 6.23
N ASP A 126 12.39 -3.54 7.47
CA ASP A 126 12.16 -4.46 8.58
C ASP A 126 10.68 -4.84 8.73
N LYS A 127 10.41 -6.01 9.32
CA LYS A 127 9.07 -6.57 9.50
C LYS A 127 8.10 -5.58 10.12
N GLN A 128 8.52 -4.89 11.19
CA GLN A 128 7.70 -3.88 11.87
C GLN A 128 7.32 -2.70 10.94
N ILE A 129 8.26 -2.23 10.13
CA ILE A 129 7.99 -1.18 9.13
C ILE A 129 7.08 -1.70 8.02
N ARG A 130 7.21 -2.97 7.62
CA ARG A 130 6.29 -3.57 6.62
C ARG A 130 4.85 -3.64 7.13
N GLU A 131 4.63 -4.05 8.38
CA GLU A 131 3.31 -4.07 9.02
C GLU A 131 2.70 -2.66 9.09
N PHE A 132 3.49 -1.70 9.54
CA PHE A 132 3.10 -0.30 9.55
C PHE A 132 2.75 0.24 8.15
N ARG A 133 3.51 -0.15 7.12
CA ARG A 133 3.24 0.20 5.72
C ARG A 133 1.86 -0.30 5.25
N TYR A 134 1.41 -1.50 5.66
CA TYR A 134 0.07 -1.99 5.33
C TYR A 134 -1.02 -1.05 5.87
N LEU A 135 -0.95 -0.69 7.14
CA LEU A 135 -1.92 0.22 7.77
C LEU A 135 -1.93 1.59 7.09
N ASN A 136 -0.75 2.17 6.84
CA ASN A 136 -0.65 3.48 6.21
C ASN A 136 -1.16 3.50 4.76
N ARG A 137 -0.90 2.46 3.98
CA ARG A 137 -1.43 2.32 2.62
C ARG A 137 -2.93 2.10 2.62
N TYR A 138 -3.45 1.32 3.56
CA TYR A 138 -4.89 1.11 3.72
C TYR A 138 -5.60 2.41 4.14
N ARG A 139 -5.04 3.17 5.07
CA ARG A 139 -5.52 4.52 5.42
C ARG A 139 -5.66 5.42 4.18
N LYS A 140 -4.62 5.46 3.33
CA LYS A 140 -4.66 6.23 2.06
C LYS A 140 -5.77 5.75 1.12
N SER A 141 -6.06 4.44 1.10
CA SER A 141 -7.17 3.89 0.31
C SER A 141 -8.52 4.36 0.85
N ILE A 142 -8.76 4.23 2.15
CA ILE A 142 -10.01 4.67 2.78
C ILE A 142 -10.27 6.17 2.58
N ILE A 143 -9.24 7.02 2.64
CA ILE A 143 -9.38 8.46 2.35
C ILE A 143 -9.85 8.69 0.90
N ARG A 144 -9.34 7.92 -0.07
CA ARG A 144 -9.80 7.97 -1.47
C ARG A 144 -11.24 7.50 -1.61
N ASP A 145 -11.62 6.44 -0.88
CA ASP A 145 -12.99 5.91 -0.89
C ASP A 145 -13.97 6.91 -0.27
N ILE A 146 -13.61 7.58 0.83
CA ILE A 146 -14.37 8.69 1.42
C ILE A 146 -14.57 9.82 0.41
N THR A 147 -13.51 10.22 -0.31
CA THR A 147 -13.61 11.26 -1.33
C THR A 147 -14.52 10.83 -2.47
N SER A 148 -14.40 9.60 -2.93
CA SER A 148 -15.27 9.01 -3.95
C SER A 148 -16.73 8.97 -3.50
N GLN A 149 -16.98 8.62 -2.24
CA GLN A 149 -18.31 8.56 -1.67
C GLN A 149 -18.92 9.97 -1.51
N LYS A 150 -18.15 10.96 -1.08
CA LYS A 150 -18.57 12.37 -1.07
C LYS A 150 -19.05 12.80 -2.47
N ASN A 151 -18.27 12.49 -3.50
CA ASN A 151 -18.64 12.84 -4.88
C ASN A 151 -19.92 12.11 -5.34
N ARG A 152 -20.19 10.88 -4.87
CA ARG A 152 -21.44 10.17 -5.18
C ARG A 152 -22.65 10.84 -4.55
N VAL A 153 -22.56 11.22 -3.28
CA VAL A 153 -23.63 11.97 -2.57
C VAL A 153 -23.90 13.29 -3.28
N GLU A 154 -22.87 14.07 -3.57
CA GLU A 154 -23.01 15.36 -4.25
C GLU A 154 -23.63 15.19 -5.64
N LYS A 155 -23.15 14.24 -6.44
CA LYS A 155 -23.70 13.93 -7.77
C LYS A 155 -25.19 13.54 -7.68
N PHE A 156 -25.55 12.73 -6.71
CA PHE A 156 -26.93 12.33 -6.50
C PHE A 156 -27.83 13.52 -6.16
N LEU A 157 -27.43 14.35 -5.21
CA LEU A 157 -28.17 15.59 -4.85
C LEU A 157 -28.34 16.50 -6.07
N GLN A 158 -27.27 16.74 -6.83
CA GLN A 158 -27.31 17.58 -8.02
C GLN A 158 -28.23 17.00 -9.10
N SER A 159 -28.21 15.68 -9.32
CA SER A 159 -29.08 15.01 -10.30
C SER A 159 -30.54 15.02 -9.88
N SER A 160 -30.81 15.13 -8.59
CA SER A 160 -32.16 15.27 -8.00
C SER A 160 -32.59 16.74 -7.89
N GLY A 161 -31.80 17.69 -8.41
CA GLY A 161 -32.14 19.12 -8.43
C GLY A 161 -31.67 19.92 -7.22
N PHE A 162 -31.02 19.29 -6.24
CA PHE A 162 -30.51 19.95 -5.03
C PHE A 162 -29.08 20.46 -5.25
N ARG A 163 -28.86 21.78 -5.13
CA ARG A 163 -27.60 22.48 -5.43
C ARG A 163 -26.89 22.98 -4.17
N LEU A 164 -26.76 22.11 -3.14
CA LEU A 164 -26.18 22.47 -1.84
C LEU A 164 -24.76 23.04 -1.92
N SER A 165 -23.88 22.41 -2.72
CA SER A 165 -22.47 22.80 -2.85
C SER A 165 -22.24 24.18 -3.47
N THR A 166 -23.28 24.79 -4.07
CA THR A 166 -23.20 26.17 -4.57
C THR A 166 -23.06 27.20 -3.45
N PHE A 167 -23.71 26.94 -2.30
CA PHE A 167 -23.79 27.88 -1.18
C PHE A 167 -23.15 27.35 0.10
N ILE A 168 -22.88 26.03 0.18
CA ILE A 168 -22.28 25.36 1.33
C ILE A 168 -20.98 24.73 0.86
N SER A 169 -19.84 25.25 1.30
CA SER A 169 -18.51 24.80 0.89
C SER A 169 -18.21 23.35 1.27
N ASP A 170 -18.76 22.86 2.38
CA ASP A 170 -18.68 21.46 2.80
C ASP A 170 -20.07 20.95 3.17
N ILE A 171 -20.69 20.21 2.26
CA ILE A 171 -22.02 19.60 2.46
C ILE A 171 -22.00 18.47 3.51
N PHE A 172 -20.83 17.99 3.91
CA PHE A 172 -20.63 17.00 4.99
C PHE A 172 -20.31 17.67 6.33
N GLY A 173 -20.17 18.99 6.36
CA GLY A 173 -20.09 19.78 7.58
C GLY A 173 -21.45 19.90 8.27
N ALA A 174 -21.48 20.50 9.47
CA ALA A 174 -22.66 20.48 10.34
C ALA A 174 -23.96 20.95 9.65
N SER A 175 -23.94 22.09 8.92
CA SER A 175 -25.15 22.60 8.25
C SER A 175 -25.59 21.72 7.09
N GLY A 176 -24.65 21.31 6.22
CA GLY A 176 -24.97 20.46 5.07
C GLY A 176 -25.49 19.10 5.51
N ARG A 177 -24.86 18.50 6.53
CA ARG A 177 -25.29 17.21 7.08
C ARG A 177 -26.69 17.30 7.69
N ASN A 178 -27.02 18.36 8.44
CA ASN A 178 -28.36 18.56 8.99
C ASN A 178 -29.41 18.63 7.88
N ILE A 179 -29.14 19.37 6.80
CA ILE A 179 -30.03 19.45 5.65
C ILE A 179 -30.20 18.08 4.99
N ILE A 180 -29.12 17.36 4.75
CA ILE A 180 -29.17 16.01 4.15
C ILE A 180 -30.00 15.06 5.03
N CYS A 181 -29.78 15.05 6.34
CA CYS A 181 -30.56 14.24 7.28
C CYS A 181 -32.06 14.62 7.25
N HIS A 182 -32.38 15.91 7.18
CA HIS A 182 -33.77 16.35 7.04
C HIS A 182 -34.40 15.91 5.73
N LEU A 183 -33.65 15.98 4.60
CA LEU A 183 -34.12 15.49 3.29
C LEU A 183 -34.33 13.96 3.26
N ILE A 184 -33.51 13.20 3.97
CA ILE A 184 -33.69 11.75 4.14
C ILE A 184 -35.01 11.46 4.87
N GLN A 185 -35.32 12.23 5.92
CA GLN A 185 -36.49 11.95 6.75
C GLN A 185 -37.81 12.46 6.15
N HIS A 186 -37.79 13.58 5.44
CA HIS A 186 -39.00 14.31 5.03
C HIS A 186 -39.13 14.47 3.50
N GLY A 187 -38.09 14.21 2.74
CA GLY A 187 -38.05 14.35 1.29
C GLY A 187 -37.98 15.77 0.76
N CYS A 188 -38.35 16.76 1.56
CA CYS A 188 -38.31 18.19 1.23
C CYS A 188 -37.92 18.99 2.47
N ILE A 189 -37.63 20.29 2.31
CA ILE A 189 -37.32 21.18 3.42
C ILE A 189 -37.98 22.54 3.22
N ASP A 190 -38.66 22.99 4.24
CA ASP A 190 -39.23 24.36 4.30
C ASP A 190 -38.27 25.35 4.93
N ARG A 191 -38.67 26.63 4.98
CA ARG A 191 -37.83 27.72 5.49
C ARG A 191 -37.49 27.53 6.96
N GLU A 192 -38.48 27.12 7.79
CA GLU A 192 -38.33 27.01 9.24
C GLU A 192 -37.37 25.86 9.59
N SER A 193 -37.56 24.72 8.96
CA SER A 193 -36.68 23.57 9.09
C SER A 193 -35.25 23.86 8.57
N LEU A 194 -35.16 24.57 7.44
CA LEU A 194 -33.87 25.00 6.91
C LEU A 194 -33.13 25.91 7.90
N ASP A 195 -33.81 26.91 8.50
CA ASP A 195 -33.20 27.80 9.47
C ASP A 195 -32.64 27.03 10.68
N SER A 196 -33.37 26.00 11.14
CA SER A 196 -32.91 25.12 12.23
C SER A 196 -31.66 24.29 11.87
N CYS A 197 -31.50 23.91 10.61
CA CYS A 197 -30.35 23.14 10.12
C CYS A 197 -29.07 23.98 9.99
N LEU A 198 -29.20 25.29 9.81
CA LEU A 198 -28.07 26.16 9.48
C LEU A 198 -27.31 26.66 10.72
N LYS A 199 -25.98 26.66 10.63
CA LYS A 199 -25.12 27.37 11.60
C LYS A 199 -24.93 28.82 11.20
N THR A 200 -24.47 29.64 12.15
CA THR A 200 -24.43 31.13 12.07
C THR A 200 -23.87 31.67 10.75
N LYS A 201 -22.75 31.14 10.27
CA LYS A 201 -22.13 31.63 9.03
C LYS A 201 -22.95 31.31 7.77
N THR A 202 -23.60 30.15 7.73
CA THR A 202 -24.36 29.66 6.57
C THR A 202 -25.74 30.28 6.53
N ARG A 203 -26.28 30.75 7.69
CA ARG A 203 -27.60 31.38 7.84
C ARG A 203 -27.73 32.67 7.04
N ASN A 204 -26.64 33.39 6.78
CA ASN A 204 -26.64 34.59 5.96
C ASN A 204 -27.10 34.35 4.51
N HIS A 205 -27.04 33.13 4.04
CA HIS A 205 -27.42 32.70 2.69
C HIS A 205 -28.69 31.85 2.66
N ILE A 206 -29.54 31.96 3.69
CA ILE A 206 -30.75 31.12 3.84
C ILE A 206 -31.68 31.19 2.64
N ASN A 207 -31.86 32.39 2.06
CA ASN A 207 -32.78 32.59 0.93
C ASN A 207 -32.25 31.90 -0.33
N GLU A 208 -30.96 32.01 -0.59
CA GLU A 208 -30.30 31.36 -1.73
C GLU A 208 -30.28 29.84 -1.56
N ILE A 209 -30.00 29.35 -0.34
CA ILE A 209 -30.03 27.92 -0.01
C ILE A 209 -31.44 27.37 -0.17
N LEU A 210 -32.47 28.10 0.31
CA LEU A 210 -33.86 27.66 0.15
C LEU A 210 -34.24 27.44 -1.31
N VAL A 211 -33.80 28.32 -2.21
CA VAL A 211 -34.01 28.15 -3.66
C VAL A 211 -33.23 26.94 -4.19
N ALA A 212 -32.02 26.74 -3.69
CA ALA A 212 -31.16 25.63 -4.13
C ALA A 212 -31.64 24.24 -3.66
N VAL A 213 -32.51 24.20 -2.62
CA VAL A 213 -33.07 22.96 -2.06
C VAL A 213 -34.57 22.86 -2.26
N ASN A 214 -35.16 23.73 -3.09
CA ASN A 214 -36.60 23.74 -3.38
C ASN A 214 -36.97 22.59 -4.32
N GLY A 215 -37.02 21.39 -3.79
CA GLY A 215 -37.36 20.17 -4.48
C GLY A 215 -37.96 19.14 -3.54
N THR A 216 -38.41 18.02 -4.09
CA THR A 216 -38.95 16.90 -3.31
C THR A 216 -38.30 15.59 -3.78
N LEU A 217 -37.72 14.83 -2.85
CA LEU A 217 -37.22 13.49 -3.06
C LEU A 217 -38.38 12.50 -2.94
N SER A 218 -38.45 11.55 -3.87
CA SER A 218 -39.34 10.39 -3.70
C SER A 218 -38.80 9.47 -2.59
N GLN A 219 -39.63 8.58 -2.08
CA GLN A 219 -39.22 7.62 -1.05
C GLN A 219 -37.97 6.82 -1.49
N ILE A 220 -37.91 6.35 -2.72
CA ILE A 220 -36.74 5.62 -3.25
C ILE A 220 -35.49 6.51 -3.24
N GLN A 221 -35.62 7.80 -3.52
CA GLN A 221 -34.49 8.74 -3.49
C GLN A 221 -34.03 9.03 -2.06
N GLN A 222 -34.95 9.10 -1.10
CA GLN A 222 -34.63 9.24 0.33
C GLN A 222 -33.85 8.00 0.81
N ASP A 223 -34.40 6.80 0.57
CA ASP A 223 -33.75 5.54 0.94
C ASP A 223 -32.35 5.41 0.32
N PHE A 224 -32.21 5.81 -0.94
CA PHE A 224 -30.90 5.78 -1.62
C PHE A 224 -29.92 6.80 -1.06
N LEU A 225 -30.37 8.01 -0.71
CA LEU A 225 -29.54 9.02 -0.06
C LEU A 225 -29.09 8.55 1.33
N GLU A 226 -29.97 7.90 2.09
CA GLU A 226 -29.64 7.28 3.37
C GLU A 226 -28.55 6.22 3.22
N MET A 227 -28.69 5.27 2.28
CA MET A 227 -27.66 4.28 1.99
C MET A 227 -26.31 4.90 1.64
N LEU A 228 -26.31 6.00 0.88
CA LEU A 228 -25.08 6.72 0.55
C LEU A 228 -24.42 7.37 1.77
N MET A 229 -25.22 7.92 2.67
CA MET A 229 -24.74 8.56 3.91
C MET A 229 -24.24 7.52 4.92
N ASP A 230 -24.93 6.39 5.08
CA ASP A 230 -24.52 5.28 5.95
C ASP A 230 -23.17 4.72 5.51
N HIS A 231 -23.00 4.56 4.20
CA HIS A 231 -21.69 4.12 3.68
C HIS A 231 -20.58 5.13 3.94
N TYR A 232 -20.86 6.43 3.79
CA TYR A 232 -19.91 7.48 4.15
C TYR A 232 -19.53 7.43 5.63
N ASP A 233 -20.51 7.26 6.53
CA ASP A 233 -20.28 7.18 7.97
C ASP A 233 -19.50 5.93 8.37
N SER A 234 -19.79 4.78 7.75
CA SER A 234 -19.01 3.55 7.91
C SER A 234 -17.54 3.75 7.52
N LEU A 235 -17.28 4.39 6.38
CA LEU A 235 -15.90 4.70 5.97
C LEU A 235 -15.19 5.65 6.95
N LYS A 236 -15.90 6.60 7.53
CA LYS A 236 -15.36 7.50 8.56
C LYS A 236 -15.03 6.76 9.85
N SER A 237 -15.86 5.81 10.27
CA SER A 237 -15.59 4.94 11.43
C SER A 237 -14.34 4.10 11.20
N HIS A 238 -14.26 3.42 10.06
CA HIS A 238 -13.09 2.64 9.70
C HIS A 238 -11.80 3.48 9.64
N LEU A 239 -11.89 4.72 9.15
CA LEU A 239 -10.74 5.63 9.16
C LEU A 239 -10.26 5.91 10.59
N ALA A 240 -11.18 6.16 11.53
CA ALA A 240 -10.83 6.42 12.92
C ALA A 240 -10.18 5.18 13.58
N GLU A 241 -10.69 3.99 13.31
CA GLU A 241 -10.11 2.72 13.79
C GLU A 241 -8.67 2.52 13.27
N ILE A 242 -8.44 2.78 11.97
CA ILE A 242 -7.10 2.68 11.37
C ILE A 242 -6.16 3.74 11.95
N GLU A 243 -6.65 4.96 12.19
CA GLU A 243 -5.85 6.04 12.79
C GLU A 243 -5.42 5.68 14.21
N THR A 244 -6.29 5.07 15.01
CA THR A 244 -5.93 4.54 16.34
C THR A 244 -4.87 3.44 16.24
N ALA A 245 -5.06 2.46 15.35
CA ALA A 245 -4.09 1.39 15.16
C ALA A 245 -2.72 1.92 14.65
N LEU A 246 -2.74 2.97 13.83
CA LEU A 246 -1.52 3.64 13.37
C LEU A 246 -0.80 4.37 14.50
N GLU A 247 -1.51 5.04 15.40
CA GLU A 247 -0.92 5.71 16.56
C GLU A 247 -0.20 4.70 17.46
N GLU A 248 -0.82 3.55 17.73
CA GLU A 248 -0.21 2.45 18.50
C GLU A 248 1.05 1.89 17.80
N ALA A 249 0.97 1.62 16.50
CA ALA A 249 2.08 1.10 15.71
C ALA A 249 3.23 2.11 15.57
N MET A 250 2.95 3.41 15.69
CA MET A 250 3.92 4.49 15.59
C MET A 250 4.67 4.78 16.88
N ALA A 251 4.21 4.30 18.02
CA ALA A 251 4.83 4.57 19.32
C ALA A 251 6.35 4.30 19.36
N PRO A 252 6.87 3.21 18.76
CA PRO A 252 8.31 2.94 18.71
C PRO A 252 9.11 3.99 17.89
N PHE A 253 8.47 4.73 17.01
CA PHE A 253 9.10 5.68 16.08
C PHE A 253 8.90 7.14 16.48
N SER A 254 8.41 7.42 17.70
CA SER A 254 8.08 8.78 18.18
C SER A 254 9.22 9.78 18.01
N LEU A 255 10.44 9.39 18.35
CA LEU A 255 11.64 10.23 18.20
C LEU A 255 11.90 10.62 16.73
N HIS A 256 11.76 9.67 15.80
CA HIS A 256 11.96 9.94 14.37
C HIS A 256 10.83 10.81 13.80
N ILE A 257 9.61 10.67 14.32
CA ILE A 257 8.48 11.53 13.96
C ILE A 257 8.74 12.96 14.40
N GLU A 258 9.20 13.16 15.65
CA GLU A 258 9.56 14.49 16.16
C GLU A 258 10.65 15.15 15.30
N GLN A 259 11.69 14.39 14.95
CA GLN A 259 12.76 14.88 14.08
C GLN A 259 12.23 15.28 12.69
N LEU A 260 11.38 14.49 12.07
CA LEU A 260 10.81 14.80 10.77
C LEU A 260 9.83 15.98 10.84
N THR A 261 9.01 16.08 11.88
CA THR A 261 8.06 17.20 12.06
C THR A 261 8.75 18.53 12.38
N SER A 262 9.99 18.51 12.83
CA SER A 262 10.79 19.74 12.97
C SER A 262 11.13 20.39 11.63
N ILE A 263 11.02 19.66 10.52
CA ILE A 263 11.26 20.17 9.17
C ILE A 263 10.01 20.93 8.72
N TYR A 264 10.19 22.18 8.27
CA TYR A 264 9.09 23.01 7.80
C TYR A 264 8.31 22.35 6.66
N GLY A 265 6.99 22.24 6.82
CA GLY A 265 6.09 21.62 5.85
C GLY A 265 5.86 20.11 6.02
N ILE A 266 6.56 19.45 6.95
CA ILE A 266 6.31 18.05 7.29
C ILE A 266 5.47 17.97 8.56
N ASN A 267 4.25 17.47 8.43
CA ASN A 267 3.38 17.19 9.58
C ASN A 267 3.49 15.71 10.00
N THR A 268 2.88 15.35 11.13
CA THR A 268 2.88 13.98 11.66
C THR A 268 2.45 12.94 10.63
N THR A 269 1.40 13.22 9.85
CA THR A 269 0.90 12.30 8.80
C THR A 269 1.95 12.07 7.70
N ALA A 270 2.65 13.13 7.28
CA ALA A 270 3.71 13.02 6.30
C ALA A 270 4.93 12.27 6.87
N SER A 271 5.30 12.53 8.13
CA SER A 271 6.36 11.81 8.84
C SER A 271 6.06 10.31 8.92
N CYS A 272 4.85 9.94 9.30
CA CYS A 272 4.39 8.55 9.30
C CYS A 272 4.48 7.91 7.92
N ALA A 273 4.06 8.63 6.88
CA ALA A 273 4.12 8.12 5.52
C ALA A 273 5.57 7.92 5.03
N ILE A 274 6.48 8.81 5.42
CA ILE A 274 7.91 8.69 5.11
C ILE A 274 8.50 7.46 5.80
N ILE A 275 8.31 7.33 7.12
CA ILE A 275 8.82 6.18 7.89
C ILE A 275 8.25 4.86 7.34
N ALA A 276 6.96 4.82 6.99
CA ALA A 276 6.34 3.62 6.42
C ALA A 276 6.97 3.17 5.10
N GLU A 277 7.50 4.09 4.29
CA GLU A 277 8.06 3.76 2.97
C GLU A 277 9.57 3.53 3.00
N ILE A 278 10.33 4.22 3.84
CA ILE A 278 11.79 4.15 3.83
C ILE A 278 12.40 3.60 5.12
N GLY A 279 11.58 3.37 6.16
CA GLY A 279 12.09 2.99 7.48
C GLY A 279 12.80 4.12 8.20
N THR A 280 13.59 3.77 9.21
CA THR A 280 14.36 4.71 10.03
C THR A 280 15.87 4.59 9.83
N ASP A 281 16.34 3.49 9.24
CA ASP A 281 17.75 3.28 8.94
C ASP A 281 18.13 3.87 7.57
N MET A 282 18.80 5.01 7.60
CA MET A 282 19.27 5.72 6.40
C MET A 282 20.56 5.13 5.80
N SER A 283 21.19 4.14 6.44
CA SER A 283 22.41 3.51 5.92
C SER A 283 22.18 2.78 4.58
N TYR A 284 20.94 2.36 4.32
CA TYR A 284 20.53 1.77 3.04
C TYR A 284 20.58 2.76 1.87
N PHE A 285 20.50 4.06 2.14
CA PHE A 285 20.41 5.09 1.12
C PHE A 285 21.69 5.93 1.09
N LYS A 286 22.67 5.49 0.30
CA LYS A 286 23.98 6.16 0.23
C LYS A 286 23.91 7.59 -0.33
N THR A 287 22.89 7.93 -1.11
CA THR A 287 22.69 9.25 -1.71
C THR A 287 21.21 9.62 -1.77
N ALA A 288 20.90 10.91 -1.87
CA ALA A 288 19.54 11.40 -2.06
C ALA A 288 18.89 10.86 -3.35
N GLU A 289 19.68 10.59 -4.38
CA GLU A 289 19.21 9.99 -5.64
C GLU A 289 18.75 8.54 -5.43
N HIS A 290 19.47 7.77 -4.60
CA HIS A 290 19.06 6.42 -4.21
C HIS A 290 17.70 6.42 -3.50
N LEU A 291 17.46 7.38 -2.62
CA LEU A 291 16.19 7.56 -1.94
C LEU A 291 15.07 7.94 -2.91
N SER A 292 15.36 8.80 -3.88
CA SER A 292 14.42 9.24 -4.91
C SER A 292 13.94 8.10 -5.83
N LEU A 293 14.77 7.08 -6.08
CA LEU A 293 14.43 5.92 -6.92
C LEU A 293 13.30 5.06 -6.34
N ILE A 294 13.08 5.06 -5.02
CA ILE A 294 11.97 4.32 -4.38
C ILE A 294 10.61 4.85 -4.86
N HIS A 295 10.50 6.15 -5.08
CA HIS A 295 9.26 6.76 -5.60
C HIS A 295 9.07 6.57 -7.11
N ILE A 296 10.14 6.32 -7.87
CA ILE A 296 10.09 6.15 -9.33
C ILE A 296 9.80 4.69 -9.72
N SER A 297 10.13 3.72 -8.86
CA SER A 297 9.93 2.30 -9.15
C SER A 297 8.50 1.79 -8.93
N GLU A 298 7.61 2.57 -8.30
CA GLU A 298 6.16 2.32 -8.37
C GLU A 298 5.59 3.06 -9.59
N PRO A 299 5.29 2.37 -10.70
CA PRO A 299 4.57 3.00 -11.78
C PRO A 299 3.19 3.37 -11.25
N THR A 300 2.95 4.66 -11.01
CA THR A 300 1.59 5.17 -10.99
C THR A 300 0.98 4.75 -12.33
N ARG A 301 0.17 3.69 -12.32
CA ARG A 301 -0.71 3.39 -13.44
C ARG A 301 -1.66 4.58 -13.58
N ARG A 302 -1.24 5.58 -14.33
CA ARG A 302 -2.19 6.43 -15.02
C ARG A 302 -2.84 5.51 -16.05
N THR A 303 -4.00 4.98 -15.73
CA THR A 303 -4.93 4.54 -16.76
C THR A 303 -5.26 5.77 -17.57
N PRO A 304 -4.97 5.78 -18.89
CA PRO A 304 -5.53 6.82 -19.75
C PRO A 304 -7.05 6.68 -19.70
N ILE A 305 -7.71 7.81 -19.59
CA ILE A 305 -9.16 7.99 -19.76
C ILE A 305 -9.54 7.64 -21.18
#